data_3d3276834e6769a6541a29455bff5852
#
_entry.id   3d3276834e6769a6541a29455bff5852
#
_cell.length_a   1.000
_cell.length_b   1.000
_cell.length_c   1.000
_cell.angle_alpha   90.00
_cell.angle_beta   90.00
_cell.angle_gamma   90.00
#
_symmetry.space_group_name_H-M   'P 1'
#
loop_
_entity.id
_entity.type
_entity.pdbx_description
1 polymer ?
#
loop_
_entity_poly.entity_id
_entity_poly.type
_entity_poly.pdbx_seq_one_letter_code
_entity_poly.pdbx_strand_id
1 'polypeptide(L)'
;DAINNIYGELIKRPIPLFKDFGLKDYVEQSYDPKTRVLTCRLPYNAQITPYLKIQSKGGDTIDIRTDHDQVGGEICVRAAYITRSGIQEYESLGWMNGDKVFYKIPKGSKILAVKFRETGYDTEFVSHFRCNDPFFNELWKRSERTMYVNMRDTYFDCPDRERSQWWGDVVNDIQQSFYALSPSSWDIITKG
;
A
#
# COMPACT_ATOMS: atom_id res chain seq x y z
N ASP A 1 -2.01 -35.73 -11.98
CA ASP A 1 -1.70 -34.42 -12.52
C ASP A 1 -0.62 -33.74 -11.69
N ALA A 2 0.66 -34.00 -12.07
CA ALA A 2 1.83 -33.51 -11.36
C ALA A 2 1.95 -31.96 -11.35
N ILE A 3 1.21 -31.26 -12.21
CA ILE A 3 1.24 -29.80 -12.31
C ILE A 3 0.47 -29.13 -11.16
N ASN A 4 -0.49 -29.81 -10.55
CA ASN A 4 -1.33 -29.22 -9.51
C ASN A 4 -0.72 -29.27 -8.10
N ASN A 5 0.49 -29.76 -7.94
CA ASN A 5 1.09 -29.96 -6.62
C ASN A 5 2.55 -29.50 -6.52
N ILE A 6 2.94 -28.50 -7.34
CA ILE A 6 4.31 -27.95 -7.34
C ILE A 6 4.68 -27.39 -5.94
N TYR A 7 3.69 -26.91 -5.20
CA TYR A 7 3.88 -26.28 -3.87
C TYR A 7 3.52 -27.23 -2.70
N GLY A 8 3.13 -28.48 -2.98
CA GLY A 8 2.64 -29.40 -1.95
C GLY A 8 1.25 -29.03 -1.42
N GLU A 9 0.91 -29.51 -0.23
CA GLU A 9 -0.33 -29.17 0.45
C GLU A 9 -0.25 -27.74 1.01
N LEU A 10 -1.24 -26.90 0.70
CA LEU A 10 -1.34 -25.55 1.24
C LEU A 10 -1.89 -25.61 2.67
N ILE A 11 -1.09 -25.17 3.62
CA ILE A 11 -1.45 -25.08 5.03
C ILE A 11 -1.86 -23.64 5.35
N LYS A 12 -3.00 -23.49 6.03
CA LYS A 12 -3.44 -22.17 6.49
C LYS A 12 -2.46 -21.64 7.54
N ARG A 13 -1.87 -20.48 7.28
CA ARG A 13 -0.99 -19.79 8.25
C ARG A 13 -1.82 -19.27 9.44
N PRO A 14 -1.34 -19.36 10.67
CA PRO A 14 -2.04 -18.88 11.87
C PRO A 14 -1.87 -17.37 12.08
N ILE A 15 -2.08 -16.58 11.03
CA ILE A 15 -2.06 -15.11 11.06
C ILE A 15 -3.46 -14.55 10.77
N PRO A 16 -3.81 -13.36 11.27
CA PRO A 16 -5.08 -12.73 10.96
C PRO A 16 -5.18 -12.37 9.46
N LEU A 17 -6.40 -12.25 8.97
CA LEU A 17 -6.64 -11.61 7.68
C LEU A 17 -6.26 -10.13 7.76
N PHE A 18 -5.90 -9.55 6.61
CA PHE A 18 -5.58 -8.13 6.55
C PHE A 18 -6.77 -7.27 6.99
N LYS A 19 -6.47 -6.27 7.79
CA LYS A 19 -7.42 -5.23 8.17
C LYS A 19 -7.74 -4.38 6.93
N ASP A 20 -9.03 -4.25 6.65
CA ASP A 20 -9.57 -3.35 5.62
C ASP A 20 -10.11 -2.10 6.30
N PHE A 21 -9.49 -0.95 6.00
CA PHE A 21 -9.90 0.35 6.55
C PHE A 21 -10.97 1.03 5.69
N GLY A 22 -11.49 0.34 4.67
CA GLY A 22 -12.50 0.82 3.75
C GLY A 22 -11.97 1.78 2.67
N LEU A 23 -12.84 2.10 1.73
CA LEU A 23 -12.56 3.12 0.71
C LEU A 23 -12.62 4.52 1.32
N LYS A 24 -11.55 5.30 1.09
CA LYS A 24 -11.37 6.66 1.61
C LYS A 24 -11.12 7.66 0.48
N ASP A 25 -11.49 8.91 0.72
CA ASP A 25 -11.16 10.01 -0.17
C ASP A 25 -9.72 10.49 0.06
N TYR A 26 -9.06 10.93 -1.02
CA TYR A 26 -7.77 11.62 -0.92
C TYR A 26 -7.94 12.98 -0.24
N VAL A 27 -6.94 13.42 0.50
CA VAL A 27 -6.98 14.72 1.21
C VAL A 27 -6.82 15.90 0.27
N GLU A 28 -6.24 15.67 -0.91
CA GLU A 28 -6.04 16.69 -1.93
C GLU A 28 -6.01 16.04 -3.31
N GLN A 29 -6.53 16.74 -4.32
CA GLN A 29 -6.50 16.30 -5.71
C GLN A 29 -6.20 17.51 -6.61
N SER A 30 -5.29 17.31 -7.57
CA SER A 30 -4.97 18.31 -8.59
C SER A 30 -4.81 17.65 -9.96
N TYR A 31 -5.35 18.28 -11.01
CA TYR A 31 -5.27 17.78 -12.37
C TYR A 31 -4.46 18.74 -13.25
N ASP A 32 -3.44 18.20 -13.90
CA ASP A 32 -2.68 18.92 -14.93
C ASP A 32 -3.18 18.55 -16.34
N PRO A 33 -3.83 19.49 -17.06
CA PRO A 33 -4.38 19.21 -18.39
C PRO A 33 -3.30 19.00 -19.47
N LYS A 34 -2.06 19.53 -19.26
CA LYS A 34 -0.97 19.35 -20.23
C LYS A 34 -0.42 17.93 -20.20
N THR A 35 -0.13 17.44 -19.01
CA THR A 35 0.35 16.07 -18.82
C THR A 35 -0.79 15.05 -18.71
N ARG A 36 -2.01 15.50 -18.46
CA ARG A 36 -3.20 14.69 -18.19
C ARG A 36 -3.01 13.75 -17.00
N VAL A 37 -2.31 14.22 -15.98
CA VAL A 37 -2.10 13.50 -14.74
C VAL A 37 -2.98 14.08 -13.66
N LEU A 38 -3.77 13.24 -13.03
CA LEU A 38 -4.45 13.53 -11.77
C LEU A 38 -3.54 13.08 -10.64
N THR A 39 -3.10 14.04 -9.83
CA THR A 39 -2.30 13.79 -8.62
C THR A 39 -3.21 13.82 -7.41
N CYS A 40 -3.17 12.78 -6.62
CA CYS A 40 -3.97 12.61 -5.41
C CYS A 40 -3.04 12.42 -4.21
N ARG A 41 -3.25 13.17 -3.12
CA ARG A 41 -2.43 13.08 -1.91
C ARG A 41 -3.13 12.24 -0.84
N LEU A 42 -2.38 11.31 -0.27
CA LEU A 42 -2.76 10.52 0.90
C LEU A 42 -2.59 11.33 2.19
N PRO A 43 -3.28 11.01 3.27
CA PRO A 43 -3.09 11.65 4.57
C PRO A 43 -1.71 11.32 5.19
N TYR A 44 -1.14 10.18 4.82
CA TYR A 44 0.16 9.65 5.23
C TYR A 44 0.56 8.50 4.30
N ASN A 45 1.80 8.06 4.34
CA ASN A 45 2.23 6.86 3.61
C ASN A 45 1.48 5.64 4.11
N ALA A 46 0.85 4.90 3.21
CA ALA A 46 0.02 3.74 3.50
C ALA A 46 0.15 2.66 2.43
N GLN A 47 -0.11 1.42 2.81
CA GLN A 47 -0.33 0.33 1.86
C GLN A 47 -1.76 0.43 1.34
N ILE A 48 -1.91 0.67 0.06
CA ILE A 48 -3.20 0.99 -0.55
C ILE A 48 -3.47 0.21 -1.83
N THR A 49 -4.74 0.03 -2.15
CA THR A 49 -5.21 -0.27 -3.50
C THR A 49 -5.93 0.97 -4.05
N PRO A 50 -5.39 1.61 -5.11
CA PRO A 50 -6.06 2.72 -5.77
C PRO A 50 -7.37 2.30 -6.42
N TYR A 51 -8.41 3.11 -6.24
CA TYR A 51 -9.73 2.95 -6.84
C TYR A 51 -10.03 4.06 -7.83
N LEU A 52 -10.69 3.72 -8.91
CA LEU A 52 -11.06 4.60 -9.99
C LEU A 52 -12.49 4.29 -10.47
N LYS A 53 -13.32 5.34 -10.62
CA LYS A 53 -14.55 5.30 -11.42
C LYS A 53 -14.40 6.24 -12.60
N ILE A 54 -14.60 5.72 -13.82
CA ILE A 54 -14.32 6.43 -15.07
C ILE A 54 -15.39 6.13 -16.12
N GLN A 55 -15.63 7.12 -16.97
CA GLN A 55 -16.35 6.97 -18.24
C GLN A 55 -15.35 7.03 -19.39
N SER A 56 -15.36 6.04 -20.28
CA SER A 56 -14.45 5.94 -21.41
C SER A 56 -15.18 5.38 -22.64
N LYS A 57 -14.55 5.58 -23.80
CA LYS A 57 -14.97 4.92 -25.05
C LYS A 57 -14.47 3.48 -25.17
N GLY A 58 -13.51 3.09 -24.33
CA GLY A 58 -12.89 1.77 -24.32
C GLY A 58 -11.57 1.69 -25.08
N GLY A 59 -10.72 0.73 -24.72
CA GLY A 59 -9.44 0.46 -25.36
C GLY A 59 -8.28 1.34 -24.89
N ASP A 60 -8.53 2.32 -24.02
CA ASP A 60 -7.51 3.20 -23.48
C ASP A 60 -6.87 2.58 -22.22
N THR A 61 -5.59 2.88 -22.00
CA THR A 61 -4.87 2.46 -20.78
C THR A 61 -4.79 3.61 -19.79
N ILE A 62 -5.27 3.39 -18.57
CA ILE A 62 -5.02 4.24 -17.41
C ILE A 62 -3.78 3.72 -16.70
N ASP A 63 -2.75 4.53 -16.60
CA ASP A 63 -1.55 4.22 -15.82
C ASP A 63 -1.72 4.78 -14.40
N ILE A 64 -1.51 3.93 -13.39
CA ILE A 64 -1.68 4.29 -11.99
C ILE A 64 -0.37 3.97 -11.28
N ARG A 65 0.20 4.97 -10.60
CA ARG A 65 1.47 4.89 -9.89
C ARG A 65 1.42 5.66 -8.58
N THR A 66 2.39 5.42 -7.73
CA THR A 66 2.66 6.26 -6.56
C THR A 66 3.94 7.07 -6.75
N ASP A 67 4.25 7.97 -5.84
CA ASP A 67 5.55 8.65 -5.77
C ASP A 67 6.70 7.73 -5.28
N HIS A 68 6.39 6.50 -4.90
CA HIS A 68 7.32 5.43 -4.56
C HIS A 68 7.36 4.32 -5.62
N ASP A 69 7.07 4.63 -6.88
CA ASP A 69 7.01 3.65 -7.96
C ASP A 69 8.38 3.20 -8.49
N GLN A 70 9.46 3.90 -8.14
CA GLN A 70 10.80 3.64 -8.65
C GLN A 70 11.82 3.44 -7.52
N VAL A 71 12.62 2.38 -7.65
CA VAL A 71 13.78 2.13 -6.79
C VAL A 71 14.97 1.79 -7.69
N GLY A 72 16.11 2.48 -7.47
CA GLY A 72 17.31 2.26 -8.28
C GLY A 72 17.15 2.62 -9.77
N GLY A 73 16.17 3.46 -10.12
CA GLY A 73 15.87 3.86 -11.50
C GLY A 73 14.91 2.92 -12.25
N GLU A 74 14.48 1.84 -11.62
CA GLU A 74 13.51 0.89 -12.18
C GLU A 74 12.11 1.10 -11.59
N ILE A 75 11.07 0.88 -12.42
CA ILE A 75 9.68 0.90 -11.97
C ILE A 75 9.38 -0.42 -11.27
N CYS A 76 9.13 -0.37 -9.97
CA CYS A 76 8.87 -1.54 -9.14
C CYS A 76 7.38 -1.80 -8.93
N VAL A 77 6.57 -0.74 -8.82
CA VAL A 77 5.14 -0.84 -8.52
C VAL A 77 4.33 0.01 -9.49
N ARG A 78 3.41 -0.63 -10.21
CA ARG A 78 2.56 0.03 -11.20
C ARG A 78 1.29 -0.79 -11.42
N ALA A 79 0.17 -0.10 -11.66
CA ALA A 79 -1.04 -0.70 -12.22
C ALA A 79 -1.38 -0.07 -13.57
N ALA A 80 -1.85 -0.89 -14.50
CA ALA A 80 -2.35 -0.44 -15.80
C ALA A 80 -3.75 -1.01 -16.00
N TYR A 81 -4.75 -0.15 -16.13
CA TYR A 81 -6.12 -0.55 -16.38
C TYR A 81 -6.54 -0.26 -17.82
N ILE A 82 -6.93 -1.28 -18.56
CA ILE A 82 -7.47 -1.14 -19.92
C ILE A 82 -8.99 -0.92 -19.82
N THR A 83 -9.45 0.23 -20.28
CA THR A 83 -10.84 0.65 -20.16
C THR A 83 -11.76 -0.13 -21.12
N ARG A 84 -12.98 -0.35 -20.67
CA ARG A 84 -14.11 -0.78 -21.51
C ARG A 84 -14.93 0.44 -21.94
N SER A 85 -15.87 0.27 -22.84
CA SER A 85 -16.83 1.32 -23.18
C SER A 85 -17.85 1.52 -22.06
N GLY A 86 -18.18 2.78 -21.78
CA GLY A 86 -19.17 3.17 -20.77
C GLY A 86 -18.57 3.55 -19.42
N ILE A 87 -19.43 3.57 -18.41
CA ILE A 87 -19.04 3.83 -17.01
C ILE A 87 -18.57 2.53 -16.38
N GLN A 88 -17.45 2.58 -15.71
CA GLN A 88 -16.82 1.43 -15.10
C GLN A 88 -16.03 1.79 -13.84
N GLU A 89 -15.81 0.82 -13.02
CA GLU A 89 -15.03 0.93 -11.78
C GLU A 89 -13.85 -0.05 -11.83
N TYR A 90 -12.76 0.33 -11.24
CA TYR A 90 -11.55 -0.48 -11.09
C TYR A 90 -10.91 -0.20 -9.74
N GLU A 91 -10.51 -1.23 -9.07
CA GLU A 91 -9.61 -1.18 -7.91
C GLU A 91 -8.41 -2.08 -8.20
N SER A 92 -7.21 -1.60 -7.91
CA SER A 92 -5.99 -2.37 -8.17
C SER A 92 -6.00 -3.67 -7.37
N LEU A 93 -5.63 -4.79 -8.01
CA LEU A 93 -5.46 -6.07 -7.33
C LEU A 93 -4.17 -6.11 -6.50
N GLY A 94 -3.12 -5.43 -6.99
CA GLY A 94 -1.86 -5.28 -6.27
C GLY A 94 -1.87 -4.03 -5.41
N TRP A 95 -1.40 -4.17 -4.17
CA TRP A 95 -1.18 -3.02 -3.30
C TRP A 95 0.09 -2.26 -3.67
N MET A 96 0.08 -0.98 -3.39
CA MET A 96 1.21 -0.07 -3.53
C MET A 96 1.28 0.84 -2.30
N ASN A 97 2.39 1.51 -2.10
CA ASN A 97 2.55 2.48 -1.03
C ASN A 97 3.05 3.82 -1.58
N GLY A 98 2.89 4.86 -0.81
CA GLY A 98 3.34 6.20 -1.15
C GLY A 98 2.60 7.27 -0.36
N ASP A 99 2.95 8.52 -0.63
CA ASP A 99 2.27 9.73 -0.14
C ASP A 99 1.34 10.32 -1.19
N LYS A 100 1.61 10.00 -2.48
CA LYS A 100 0.80 10.46 -3.63
C LYS A 100 0.51 9.34 -4.60
N VAL A 101 -0.64 9.44 -5.23
CA VAL A 101 -1.06 8.55 -6.34
C VAL A 101 -1.25 9.38 -7.59
N PHE A 102 -0.71 8.90 -8.71
CA PHE A 102 -0.81 9.52 -10.01
C PHE A 102 -1.66 8.66 -10.94
N TYR A 103 -2.69 9.26 -11.52
CA TYR A 103 -3.52 8.64 -12.55
C TYR A 103 -3.27 9.36 -13.88
N LYS A 104 -2.69 8.67 -14.85
CA LYS A 104 -2.53 9.17 -16.21
C LYS A 104 -3.82 8.91 -16.99
N ILE A 105 -4.56 9.97 -17.31
CA ILE A 105 -5.89 9.89 -17.89
C ILE A 105 -5.80 10.03 -19.41
N PRO A 106 -6.30 9.07 -20.22
CA PRO A 106 -6.35 9.16 -21.68
C PRO A 106 -7.23 10.31 -22.16
N LYS A 107 -6.96 10.79 -23.38
CA LYS A 107 -7.80 11.80 -24.02
C LYS A 107 -9.20 11.22 -24.30
N GLY A 108 -10.23 11.95 -23.89
CA GLY A 108 -11.63 11.53 -24.11
C GLY A 108 -12.23 10.66 -23.01
N SER A 109 -11.43 10.32 -21.99
CA SER A 109 -11.93 9.69 -20.76
C SER A 109 -12.26 10.73 -19.71
N LYS A 110 -13.29 10.48 -18.90
CA LYS A 110 -13.76 11.37 -17.82
C LYS A 110 -13.70 10.64 -16.49
N ILE A 111 -12.90 11.16 -15.56
CA ILE A 111 -12.90 10.70 -14.16
C ILE A 111 -14.23 11.09 -13.50
N LEU A 112 -14.86 10.14 -12.86
CA LEU A 112 -16.07 10.33 -12.06
C LEU A 112 -15.77 10.31 -10.56
N ALA A 113 -14.85 9.43 -10.13
CA ALA A 113 -14.34 9.39 -8.76
C ALA A 113 -12.96 8.72 -8.72
N VAL A 114 -12.13 9.13 -7.78
CA VAL A 114 -10.92 8.43 -7.35
C VAL A 114 -10.91 8.33 -5.84
N LYS A 115 -10.52 7.16 -5.34
CA LYS A 115 -10.41 6.84 -3.91
C LYS A 115 -9.24 5.91 -3.69
N PHE A 116 -8.95 5.59 -2.45
CA PHE A 116 -8.02 4.53 -2.10
C PHE A 116 -8.62 3.66 -1.00
N ARG A 117 -8.22 2.39 -0.98
CA ARG A 117 -8.47 1.49 0.15
C ARG A 117 -7.14 1.23 0.83
N GLU A 118 -7.06 1.54 2.10
CA GLU A 118 -5.93 1.15 2.93
C GLU A 118 -6.16 -0.24 3.49
N THR A 119 -5.14 -1.10 3.41
CA THR A 119 -5.10 -2.41 4.06
C THR A 119 -3.77 -2.61 4.76
N GLY A 120 -3.71 -3.47 5.75
CA GLY A 120 -2.47 -3.77 6.48
C GLY A 120 -2.65 -4.93 7.42
N TYR A 121 -1.61 -5.29 8.16
CA TYR A 121 -1.69 -6.31 9.19
C TYR A 121 -2.71 -5.90 10.27
N ASP A 122 -3.54 -6.85 10.72
CA ASP A 122 -4.53 -6.56 11.76
C ASP A 122 -3.87 -6.57 13.13
N THR A 123 -3.42 -5.40 13.55
CA THR A 123 -2.76 -5.14 14.83
C THR A 123 -3.21 -3.81 15.42
N GLU A 124 -2.83 -3.57 16.66
CA GLU A 124 -3.03 -2.31 17.37
C GLU A 124 -1.70 -1.75 17.86
N PHE A 125 -1.56 -0.44 17.78
CA PHE A 125 -0.48 0.29 18.44
C PHE A 125 -0.90 0.52 19.90
N VAL A 126 -0.23 -0.15 20.82
CA VAL A 126 -0.60 -0.16 22.25
C VAL A 126 0.27 0.75 23.10
N SER A 127 1.37 1.23 22.56
CA SER A 127 2.31 2.10 23.27
C SER A 127 2.23 3.54 22.79
N HIS A 128 2.54 4.44 23.70
CA HIS A 128 2.56 5.87 23.44
C HIS A 128 3.82 6.48 24.01
N PHE A 129 4.54 7.23 23.17
CA PHE A 129 5.66 8.02 23.59
C PHE A 129 5.31 9.50 23.59
N ARG A 130 5.67 10.21 24.66
CA ARG A 130 5.53 11.66 24.76
C ARG A 130 6.64 12.25 25.62
N CYS A 131 7.29 13.30 25.10
CA CYS A 131 8.23 14.13 25.86
C CYS A 131 8.00 15.61 25.54
N ASN A 132 8.76 16.48 26.19
CA ASN A 132 8.69 17.93 25.98
C ASN A 132 9.30 18.40 24.65
N ASP A 133 10.06 17.57 23.96
CA ASP A 133 10.63 17.87 22.65
C ASP A 133 9.70 17.36 21.53
N PRO A 134 9.12 18.25 20.71
CA PRO A 134 8.23 17.86 19.63
C PRO A 134 8.91 17.03 18.52
N PHE A 135 10.24 17.16 18.35
CA PHE A 135 10.99 16.36 17.39
C PHE A 135 10.90 14.87 17.71
N PHE A 136 11.13 14.48 18.95
CA PHE A 136 11.07 13.07 19.34
C PHE A 136 9.64 12.52 19.32
N ASN A 137 8.64 13.34 19.61
CA ASN A 137 7.24 12.95 19.51
C ASN A 137 6.85 12.65 18.05
N GLU A 138 7.32 13.47 17.10
CA GLU A 138 7.09 13.25 15.68
C GLU A 138 7.92 12.05 15.16
N LEU A 139 9.17 11.90 15.60
CA LEU A 139 10.02 10.76 15.25
C LEU A 139 9.36 9.44 15.64
N TRP A 140 8.79 9.34 16.85
CA TRP A 140 8.06 8.17 17.29
C TRP A 140 6.92 7.80 16.35
N LYS A 141 6.05 8.76 16.02
CA LYS A 141 4.91 8.54 15.11
C LYS A 141 5.35 8.07 13.73
N ARG A 142 6.42 8.66 13.19
CA ARG A 142 6.97 8.26 11.89
C ARG A 142 7.56 6.86 11.93
N SER A 143 8.24 6.51 13.01
CA SER A 143 8.81 5.17 13.21
C SER A 143 7.72 4.10 13.29
N GLU A 144 6.66 4.33 14.07
CA GLU A 144 5.49 3.45 14.12
C GLU A 144 4.87 3.26 12.72
N ARG A 145 4.70 4.36 11.98
CA ARG A 145 4.13 4.31 10.65
C ARG A 145 5.03 3.57 9.67
N THR A 146 6.34 3.81 9.69
CA THR A 146 7.31 3.12 8.84
C THR A 146 7.28 1.62 9.10
N MET A 147 7.33 1.20 10.36
CA MET A 147 7.21 -0.20 10.73
C MET A 147 5.91 -0.83 10.19
N TYR A 148 4.77 -0.15 10.36
CA TYR A 148 3.49 -0.65 9.89
C TYR A 148 3.40 -0.79 8.36
N VAL A 149 4.04 0.11 7.62
CA VAL A 149 4.12 0.04 6.14
C VAL A 149 5.05 -1.08 5.69
N ASN A 150 5.99 -1.51 6.53
CA ASN A 150 6.92 -2.61 6.29
C ASN A 150 6.43 -3.96 6.83
N MET A 151 5.14 -4.09 7.14
CA MET A 151 4.57 -5.37 7.60
C MET A 151 3.22 -5.65 6.96
N ARG A 152 2.97 -6.92 6.63
CA ARG A 152 1.66 -7.46 6.23
C ARG A 152 1.45 -8.83 6.86
N ASP A 153 1.79 -9.87 6.14
CA ASP A 153 1.78 -11.26 6.59
C ASP A 153 3.12 -11.67 7.22
N THR A 154 4.13 -10.83 7.10
CA THR A 154 5.41 -10.86 7.79
C THR A 154 5.98 -9.44 7.83
N TYR A 155 7.13 -9.24 8.51
CA TYR A 155 7.93 -8.04 8.32
C TYR A 155 8.73 -8.15 7.02
N PHE A 156 9.00 -7.02 6.35
CA PHE A 156 9.83 -6.98 5.16
C PHE A 156 10.70 -5.72 5.11
N ASP A 157 11.80 -5.83 4.37
CA ASP A 157 12.83 -4.81 4.22
C ASP A 157 12.31 -3.47 3.71
N CYS A 158 11.41 -3.52 2.74
CA CYS A 158 10.83 -2.34 2.13
C CYS A 158 9.46 -2.62 1.52
N PRO A 159 8.58 -1.61 1.41
CA PRO A 159 7.27 -1.76 0.80
C PRO A 159 7.28 -1.57 -0.73
N ASP A 160 8.42 -1.21 -1.33
CA ASP A 160 8.52 -0.73 -2.70
C ASP A 160 9.06 -1.76 -3.68
N ARG A 161 10.10 -2.49 -3.34
CA ARG A 161 10.85 -3.34 -4.27
C ARG A 161 10.78 -4.81 -3.94
N GLU A 162 11.63 -5.28 -3.00
CA GLU A 162 11.77 -6.71 -2.68
C GLU A 162 10.54 -7.26 -1.98
N ARG A 163 10.02 -6.52 -0.99
CA ARG A 163 8.90 -6.95 -0.15
C ARG A 163 9.15 -8.32 0.46
N SER A 164 10.37 -8.52 0.94
CA SER A 164 10.88 -9.81 1.42
C SER A 164 11.35 -9.75 2.86
N GLN A 165 11.25 -10.88 3.54
CA GLN A 165 11.69 -11.04 4.92
C GLN A 165 13.20 -11.21 4.99
N TRP A 166 13.96 -10.12 4.80
CA TRP A 166 15.41 -10.10 4.99
C TRP A 166 15.73 -10.06 6.49
N TRP A 167 16.46 -11.06 6.99
CA TRP A 167 16.71 -11.19 8.42
C TRP A 167 17.49 -10.02 9.02
N GLY A 168 18.39 -9.37 8.28
CA GLY A 168 19.11 -8.19 8.73
C GLY A 168 18.19 -7.00 9.04
N ASP A 169 17.17 -6.81 8.23
CA ASP A 169 16.16 -5.74 8.39
C ASP A 169 15.14 -6.12 9.46
N VAL A 170 14.62 -7.34 9.37
CA VAL A 170 13.55 -7.87 10.23
C VAL A 170 13.95 -7.88 11.72
N VAL A 171 15.23 -8.07 12.06
CA VAL A 171 15.70 -7.96 13.46
C VAL A 171 15.37 -6.59 14.07
N ASN A 172 15.49 -5.52 13.29
CA ASN A 172 15.16 -4.18 13.75
C ASN A 172 13.65 -3.99 13.89
N ASP A 173 12.86 -4.50 12.93
CA ASP A 173 11.41 -4.43 12.97
C ASP A 173 10.83 -5.19 14.17
N ILE A 174 11.37 -6.38 14.48
CA ILE A 174 10.98 -7.13 15.68
C ILE A 174 11.24 -6.32 16.95
N GLN A 175 12.42 -5.70 17.06
CA GLN A 175 12.75 -4.90 18.25
C GLN A 175 11.79 -3.71 18.41
N GLN A 176 11.44 -3.04 17.32
CA GLN A 176 10.47 -1.95 17.33
C GLN A 176 9.07 -2.44 17.72
N SER A 177 8.67 -3.62 17.25
CA SER A 177 7.35 -4.19 17.53
C SER A 177 7.09 -4.41 19.03
N PHE A 178 8.11 -4.78 19.80
CA PHE A 178 8.01 -4.94 21.25
C PHE A 178 7.62 -3.65 21.97
N TYR A 179 7.95 -2.51 21.39
CA TYR A 179 7.63 -1.20 21.96
C TYR A 179 6.32 -0.62 21.41
N ALA A 180 5.87 -1.02 20.23
CA ALA A 180 4.78 -0.37 19.52
C ALA A 180 3.52 -1.21 19.43
N LEU A 181 3.63 -2.50 19.16
CA LEU A 181 2.52 -3.38 18.82
C LEU A 181 1.97 -4.17 20.03
N SER A 182 0.73 -4.64 19.88
CA SER A 182 0.15 -5.58 20.84
C SER A 182 0.95 -6.89 20.90
N PRO A 183 1.01 -7.56 22.06
CA PRO A 183 1.75 -8.82 22.19
C PRO A 183 1.33 -9.92 21.23
N SER A 184 0.07 -9.93 20.80
CA SER A 184 -0.45 -10.88 19.82
C SER A 184 0.15 -10.76 18.42
N SER A 185 0.88 -9.66 18.16
CA SER A 185 1.52 -9.39 16.86
C SER A 185 3.02 -9.69 16.83
N TRP A 186 3.65 -9.96 18.00
CA TRP A 186 5.10 -10.15 18.06
C TRP A 186 5.58 -11.41 17.35
N ASP A 187 4.74 -12.41 17.26
CA ASP A 187 5.06 -13.71 16.68
C ASP A 187 4.70 -13.83 15.20
N ILE A 188 4.42 -12.71 14.53
CA ILE A 188 4.12 -12.68 13.09
C ILE A 188 5.18 -13.41 12.24
N ILE A 189 6.45 -13.35 12.66
CA ILE A 189 7.55 -14.03 11.96
C ILE A 189 7.46 -15.54 12.07
N THR A 190 7.08 -16.05 13.24
CA THR A 190 6.97 -17.51 13.46
C THR A 190 5.67 -18.07 12.88
N LYS A 191 4.69 -17.22 12.66
CA LYS A 191 3.39 -17.55 12.07
C LYS A 191 3.29 -17.22 10.59
N GLY A 192 4.17 -16.34 10.12
CA GLY A 192 4.27 -15.82 8.76
C GLY A 192 5.12 -16.64 7.77
#